data_91d2089700cde34163678c99c2977ebc
#
_entry.id   91d2089700cde34163678c99c2977ebc
#
_cell.length_a   1.000
_cell.length_b   1.000
_cell.length_c   1.000
_cell.angle_alpha   90.00
_cell.angle_beta   90.00
_cell.angle_gamma   90.00
#
_symmetry.space_group_name_H-M   'P 1'
#
loop_
_entity.id
_entity.type
_entity.pdbx_description
1 polymer ?
#
loop_
_entity_poly.entity_id
_entity_poly.type
_entity_poly.pdbx_seq_one_letter_code
_entity_poly.pdbx_strand_id
1 'polypeptide(L)'
;MKKESLKEKNNLFVYIMLFFALAFIGWCFEVLNEIRKGHGFINRGVLHGPWLPIYGFGGLIIYILLKKFYKKPIIVFSLSFLISAIIEYATSFYLELTKDMVWWDYSKKPFNINGRICLLYTLIFALFATILYYFVIPKIIDLLKKVNYKTLSVISIILLSLYLVDNIYSTKKPNVVRGAHIVRKN
;
A
#
# COMPACT_ATOMS: atom_id res chain seq x y z
N MET A 1 4.42 24.17 -25.49
CA MET A 1 5.43 23.26 -24.94
C MET A 1 5.72 23.46 -23.44
N LYS A 2 6.07 24.67 -22.95
CA LYS A 2 6.42 24.89 -21.52
C LYS A 2 5.28 24.62 -20.51
N LYS A 3 4.03 24.89 -20.90
CA LYS A 3 2.84 24.74 -20.01
C LYS A 3 2.36 23.29 -19.87
N GLU A 4 2.54 22.46 -20.90
CA GLU A 4 2.25 21.00 -20.86
C GLU A 4 3.27 20.24 -20.04
N SER A 5 4.56 20.53 -20.21
CA SER A 5 5.63 19.88 -19.43
C SER A 5 5.55 20.18 -17.93
N LEU A 6 5.05 21.38 -17.55
CA LEU A 6 4.80 21.73 -16.14
C LEU A 6 3.56 21.01 -15.58
N LYS A 7 2.56 20.74 -16.44
CA LYS A 7 1.34 20.01 -16.05
C LYS A 7 1.64 18.51 -15.86
N GLU A 8 2.52 17.93 -16.68
CA GLU A 8 3.00 16.56 -16.52
C GLU A 8 3.91 16.38 -15.30
N LYS A 9 4.83 17.32 -15.06
CA LYS A 9 5.69 17.30 -13.87
C LYS A 9 4.91 17.42 -12.56
N ASN A 10 3.83 18.22 -12.55
CA ASN A 10 2.92 18.27 -11.41
C ASN A 10 2.21 16.94 -11.15
N ASN A 11 1.86 16.22 -12.20
CA ASN A 11 1.23 14.92 -12.05
C ASN A 11 2.15 13.88 -11.38
N LEU A 12 3.43 13.86 -11.67
CA LEU A 12 4.38 12.93 -11.05
C LEU A 12 4.45 13.13 -9.54
N PHE A 13 4.65 14.37 -9.07
CA PHE A 13 4.72 14.63 -7.63
C PHE A 13 3.38 14.40 -6.92
N VAL A 14 2.25 14.63 -7.59
CA VAL A 14 0.92 14.26 -7.06
C VAL A 14 0.82 12.75 -6.86
N TYR A 15 1.30 11.93 -7.80
CA TYR A 15 1.28 10.48 -7.65
C TYR A 15 2.26 9.99 -6.58
N ILE A 16 3.44 10.60 -6.45
CA ILE A 16 4.37 10.28 -5.37
C ILE A 16 3.73 10.59 -4.00
N MET A 17 3.13 11.76 -3.85
CA MET A 17 2.45 12.12 -2.61
C MET A 17 1.22 11.25 -2.34
N LEU A 18 0.48 10.87 -3.39
CA LEU A 18 -0.64 9.93 -3.26
C LEU A 18 -0.16 8.56 -2.78
N PHE A 19 0.97 8.06 -3.31
CA PHE A 19 1.60 6.82 -2.83
C PHE A 19 1.87 6.89 -1.32
N PHE A 20 2.54 7.95 -0.85
CA PHE A 20 2.84 8.11 0.58
C PHE A 20 1.58 8.25 1.43
N ALA A 21 0.59 9.00 0.96
CA ALA A 21 -0.68 9.15 1.67
C ALA A 21 -1.40 7.79 1.83
N LEU A 22 -1.46 6.99 0.76
CA LEU A 22 -2.08 5.67 0.80
C LEU A 22 -1.27 4.67 1.64
N ALA A 23 0.06 4.71 1.55
CA ALA A 23 0.95 3.89 2.36
C ALA A 23 0.82 4.21 3.85
N PHE A 24 0.67 5.48 4.21
CA PHE A 24 0.42 5.94 5.57
C PHE A 24 -0.98 5.56 6.07
N ILE A 25 -2.03 5.74 5.25
CA ILE A 25 -3.40 5.32 5.59
C ILE A 25 -3.44 3.82 5.85
N GLY A 26 -2.79 3.01 5.01
CA GLY A 26 -2.68 1.56 5.20
C GLY A 26 -1.95 1.21 6.49
N TRP A 27 -0.86 1.91 6.80
CA TRP A 27 -0.13 1.74 8.05
C TRP A 27 -1.01 2.06 9.27
N CYS A 28 -1.71 3.20 9.25
CA CYS A 28 -2.66 3.55 10.31
C CYS A 28 -3.74 2.48 10.49
N PHE A 29 -4.30 1.97 9.38
CA PHE A 29 -5.32 0.93 9.42
C PHE A 29 -4.81 -0.35 10.11
N GLU A 30 -3.61 -0.82 9.77
CA GLU A 30 -3.01 -2.01 10.37
C GLU A 30 -2.66 -1.80 11.85
N VAL A 31 -2.08 -0.65 12.22
CA VAL A 31 -1.76 -0.31 13.61
C VAL A 31 -3.03 -0.25 14.47
N LEU A 32 -4.07 0.44 13.98
CA LEU A 32 -5.35 0.53 14.68
C LEU A 32 -6.00 -0.85 14.84
N ASN A 33 -5.86 -1.73 13.85
CA ASN A 33 -6.36 -3.10 13.94
C ASN A 33 -5.63 -3.90 15.03
N GLU A 34 -4.32 -3.74 15.20
CA GLU A 34 -3.56 -4.37 16.28
C GLU A 34 -3.96 -3.82 17.67
N ILE A 35 -4.15 -2.49 17.78
CA ILE A 35 -4.65 -1.86 19.01
C ILE A 35 -6.04 -2.41 19.36
N ARG A 36 -6.95 -2.53 18.38
CA ARG A 36 -8.30 -3.08 18.58
C ARG A 36 -8.27 -4.55 19.06
N LYS A 37 -7.27 -5.32 18.63
CA LYS A 37 -7.07 -6.71 19.11
C LYS A 37 -6.46 -6.79 20.52
N GLY A 38 -6.16 -5.66 21.17
CA GLY A 38 -5.56 -5.62 22.50
C GLY A 38 -4.03 -5.79 22.50
N HIS A 39 -3.38 -5.75 21.34
CA HIS A 39 -1.93 -5.94 21.21
C HIS A 39 -1.12 -4.67 21.48
N GLY A 40 -1.78 -3.50 21.67
CA GLY A 40 -1.11 -2.22 21.80
C GLY A 40 -0.57 -1.67 20.47
N PHE A 41 0.30 -0.68 20.56
CA PHE A 41 0.95 -0.12 19.38
C PHE A 41 2.01 -1.09 18.84
N ILE A 42 1.82 -1.52 17.60
CA ILE A 42 2.79 -2.35 16.85
C ILE A 42 3.06 -1.67 15.51
N ASN A 43 4.31 -1.28 15.27
CA ASN A 43 4.71 -0.75 13.96
C ASN A 43 4.62 -1.86 12.92
N ARG A 44 3.67 -1.77 11.99
CA ARG A 44 3.37 -2.81 11.01
C ARG A 44 4.23 -2.70 9.75
N GLY A 45 4.50 -3.85 9.13
CA GLY A 45 5.27 -3.96 7.90
C GLY A 45 6.76 -4.23 8.10
N VAL A 46 7.47 -4.41 7.00
CA VAL A 46 8.89 -4.74 6.95
C VAL A 46 9.79 -3.52 7.13
N LEU A 47 9.25 -2.32 6.85
CA LEU A 47 9.93 -1.04 6.97
C LEU A 47 9.73 -0.44 8.38
N HIS A 48 10.61 0.49 8.77
CA HIS A 48 10.57 1.11 10.10
C HIS A 48 9.73 2.39 10.14
N GLY A 49 9.61 3.08 9.01
CA GLY A 49 8.77 4.27 8.88
C GLY A 49 7.26 3.95 8.84
N PRO A 50 6.41 4.97 9.01
CA PRO A 50 4.96 4.81 9.05
C PRO A 50 4.36 4.67 7.63
N TRP A 51 4.81 3.70 6.89
CA TRP A 51 4.35 3.42 5.53
C TRP A 51 4.32 1.92 5.22
N LEU A 52 3.24 1.51 4.57
CA LEU A 52 3.10 0.16 4.02
C LEU A 52 3.06 0.25 2.48
N PRO A 53 4.17 -0.10 1.79
CA PRO A 53 4.26 0.02 0.33
C PRO A 53 3.16 -0.72 -0.42
N ILE A 54 2.69 -1.85 0.11
CA ILE A 54 1.61 -2.64 -0.50
C ILE A 54 0.33 -1.81 -0.70
N TYR A 55 -0.02 -0.94 0.27
CA TYR A 55 -1.18 -0.04 0.15
C TYR A 55 -0.90 1.13 -0.79
N GLY A 56 0.32 1.68 -0.76
CA GLY A 56 0.75 2.75 -1.65
C GLY A 56 0.71 2.33 -3.12
N PHE A 57 1.41 1.24 -3.46
CA PHE A 57 1.42 0.70 -4.83
C PHE A 57 0.06 0.15 -5.24
N GLY A 58 -0.60 -0.62 -4.37
CA GLY A 58 -1.92 -1.18 -4.64
C GLY A 58 -2.95 -0.11 -4.96
N GLY A 59 -3.02 0.92 -4.14
CA GLY A 59 -3.95 2.03 -4.35
C GLY A 59 -3.64 2.84 -5.61
N LEU A 60 -2.34 3.09 -5.92
CA LEU A 60 -1.95 3.75 -7.18
C LEU A 60 -2.33 2.93 -8.41
N ILE A 61 -2.03 1.63 -8.40
CA ILE A 61 -2.35 0.72 -9.50
C ILE A 61 -3.87 0.71 -9.74
N ILE A 62 -4.65 0.51 -8.67
CA ILE A 62 -6.12 0.55 -8.74
C ILE A 62 -6.58 1.90 -9.28
N TYR A 63 -6.08 3.01 -8.76
CA TYR A 63 -6.47 4.35 -9.23
C TYR A 63 -6.16 4.56 -10.70
N ILE A 64 -4.97 4.20 -11.17
CA ILE A 64 -4.54 4.42 -12.55
C ILE A 64 -5.31 3.51 -13.52
N LEU A 65 -5.39 2.21 -13.22
CA LEU A 65 -5.99 1.23 -14.12
C LEU A 65 -7.52 1.34 -14.19
N LEU A 66 -8.17 1.71 -13.08
CA LEU A 66 -9.63 1.68 -13.01
C LEU A 66 -10.32 3.02 -13.36
N LYS A 67 -9.55 4.06 -13.69
CA LYS A 67 -10.13 5.37 -14.10
C LYS A 67 -11.25 5.27 -15.15
N LYS A 68 -11.07 4.41 -16.14
CA LYS A 68 -12.05 4.19 -17.22
C LYS A 68 -13.34 3.52 -16.74
N PHE A 69 -13.32 2.87 -15.59
CA PHE A 69 -14.46 2.17 -15.02
C PHE A 69 -15.14 2.94 -13.87
N TYR A 70 -14.78 4.21 -13.64
CA TYR A 70 -15.27 5.02 -12.51
C TYR A 70 -16.81 4.97 -12.35
N LYS A 71 -17.57 4.97 -13.46
CA LYS A 71 -19.04 4.91 -13.45
C LYS A 71 -19.62 3.49 -13.23
N LYS A 72 -18.77 2.48 -13.04
CA LYS A 72 -19.16 1.06 -12.93
C LYS A 72 -18.65 0.46 -11.61
N PRO A 73 -19.29 0.76 -10.45
CA PRO A 73 -18.76 0.40 -9.14
C PRO A 73 -18.56 -1.10 -8.93
N ILE A 74 -19.43 -1.93 -9.49
CA ILE A 74 -19.27 -3.40 -9.39
C ILE A 74 -18.01 -3.86 -10.12
N ILE A 75 -17.72 -3.29 -11.31
CA ILE A 75 -16.49 -3.60 -12.05
C ILE A 75 -15.26 -3.11 -11.27
N VAL A 76 -15.30 -1.91 -10.69
CA VAL A 76 -14.22 -1.38 -9.86
C VAL A 76 -13.97 -2.31 -8.67
N PHE A 77 -15.01 -2.74 -7.96
CA PHE A 77 -14.87 -3.68 -6.84
C PHE A 77 -14.27 -5.01 -7.29
N SER A 78 -14.79 -5.63 -8.37
CA SER A 78 -14.31 -6.93 -8.86
C SER A 78 -12.86 -6.88 -9.33
N LEU A 79 -12.47 -5.81 -10.04
CA LEU A 79 -11.08 -5.62 -10.47
C LEU A 79 -10.18 -5.27 -9.28
N SER A 80 -10.66 -4.50 -8.30
CA SER A 80 -9.90 -4.26 -7.05
C SER A 80 -9.67 -5.56 -6.28
N PHE A 81 -10.63 -6.48 -6.27
CA PHE A 81 -10.46 -7.81 -5.68
C PHE A 81 -9.31 -8.58 -6.36
N LEU A 82 -9.31 -8.66 -7.68
CA LEU A 82 -8.26 -9.35 -8.42
C LEU A 82 -6.89 -8.70 -8.24
N ILE A 83 -6.82 -7.37 -8.33
CA ILE A 83 -5.57 -6.62 -8.16
C ILE A 83 -5.04 -6.80 -6.72
N SER A 84 -5.90 -6.72 -5.71
CA SER A 84 -5.52 -6.93 -4.30
C SER A 84 -4.99 -8.34 -4.07
N ALA A 85 -5.66 -9.37 -4.62
CA ALA A 85 -5.21 -10.76 -4.52
C ALA A 85 -3.81 -10.95 -5.12
N ILE A 86 -3.58 -10.39 -6.32
CA ILE A 86 -2.28 -10.48 -7.01
C ILE A 86 -1.18 -9.77 -6.21
N ILE A 87 -1.44 -8.55 -5.75
CA ILE A 87 -0.45 -7.75 -5.02
C ILE A 87 -0.14 -8.39 -3.67
N GLU A 88 -1.14 -8.85 -2.93
CA GLU A 88 -0.97 -9.51 -1.64
C GLU A 88 -0.17 -10.81 -1.78
N TYR A 89 -0.54 -11.66 -2.76
CA TYR A 89 0.18 -12.89 -3.03
C TYR A 89 1.65 -12.63 -3.45
N ALA A 90 1.85 -11.70 -4.39
CA ALA A 90 3.18 -11.35 -4.88
C ALA A 90 4.06 -10.76 -3.77
N THR A 91 3.49 -9.90 -2.91
CA THR A 91 4.22 -9.31 -1.78
C THR A 91 4.62 -10.37 -0.77
N SER A 92 3.71 -11.29 -0.39
CA SER A 92 4.02 -12.39 0.52
C SER A 92 5.12 -13.29 -0.04
N PHE A 93 5.00 -13.67 -1.33
CA PHE A 93 6.00 -14.48 -2.02
C PHE A 93 7.37 -13.80 -2.08
N TYR A 94 7.41 -12.52 -2.44
CA TYR A 94 8.63 -11.71 -2.49
C TYR A 94 9.32 -11.61 -1.12
N LEU A 95 8.57 -11.34 -0.06
CA LEU A 95 9.11 -11.23 1.30
C LEU A 95 9.66 -12.57 1.80
N GLU A 96 8.97 -13.65 1.55
CA GLU A 96 9.45 -14.99 1.88
C GLU A 96 10.75 -15.32 1.13
N LEU A 97 10.79 -15.04 -0.19
CA LEU A 97 11.95 -15.34 -1.04
C LEU A 97 13.18 -14.51 -0.65
N THR A 98 12.99 -13.23 -0.26
CA THR A 98 14.10 -12.29 -0.02
C THR A 98 14.50 -12.15 1.44
N LYS A 99 13.62 -12.51 2.38
CA LYS A 99 13.82 -12.35 3.82
C LYS A 99 13.75 -13.67 4.59
N ASP A 100 13.42 -14.78 3.92
CA ASP A 100 13.13 -16.08 4.57
C ASP A 100 12.09 -15.96 5.70
N MET A 101 11.17 -14.99 5.60
CA MET A 101 10.17 -14.68 6.61
C MET A 101 8.80 -14.39 5.98
N VAL A 102 7.74 -14.73 6.71
CA VAL A 102 6.37 -14.34 6.39
C VAL A 102 5.85 -13.34 7.43
N TRP A 103 5.13 -12.31 6.97
CA TRP A 103 4.54 -11.26 7.82
C TRP A 103 3.07 -11.53 8.17
N TRP A 104 2.44 -12.47 7.45
CA TRP A 104 1.08 -12.98 7.74
C TRP A 104 0.97 -14.41 7.22
N ASP A 105 0.07 -15.18 7.83
CA ASP A 105 -0.21 -16.56 7.43
C ASP A 105 -1.72 -16.82 7.52
N TYR A 106 -2.31 -17.16 6.38
CA TYR A 106 -3.73 -17.52 6.27
C TYR A 106 -3.96 -19.01 6.08
N SER A 107 -2.97 -19.87 6.32
CA SER A 107 -3.08 -21.32 6.10
C SER A 107 -4.27 -21.95 6.84
N LYS A 108 -4.64 -21.39 8.00
CA LYS A 108 -5.80 -21.82 8.81
C LYS A 108 -7.12 -21.17 8.40
N LYS A 109 -7.14 -20.33 7.36
CA LYS A 109 -8.36 -19.65 6.90
C LYS A 109 -8.98 -20.39 5.73
N PRO A 110 -10.33 -20.46 5.64
CA PRO A 110 -11.00 -21.10 4.51
C PRO A 110 -10.69 -20.34 3.21
N PHE A 111 -10.65 -21.10 2.11
CA PHE A 111 -10.35 -20.58 0.76
C PHE A 111 -9.04 -19.78 0.69
N ASN A 112 -8.01 -20.24 1.41
CA ASN A 112 -6.68 -19.68 1.26
C ASN A 112 -5.93 -20.31 0.06
N ILE A 113 -4.99 -19.56 -0.49
CA ILE A 113 -4.04 -20.03 -1.51
C ILE A 113 -2.64 -19.92 -0.91
N ASN A 114 -2.01 -21.06 -0.65
CA ASN A 114 -0.66 -21.20 -0.07
C ASN A 114 -0.44 -20.39 1.23
N GLY A 115 -1.51 -20.16 2.02
CA GLY A 115 -1.44 -19.33 3.23
C GLY A 115 -1.20 -17.82 2.97
N ARG A 116 -1.01 -17.41 1.70
CA ARG A 116 -0.61 -16.04 1.32
C ARG A 116 -1.78 -15.09 1.17
N ILE A 117 -2.90 -15.59 0.64
CA ILE A 117 -4.17 -14.88 0.49
C ILE A 117 -5.32 -15.77 0.96
N CYS A 118 -6.43 -15.19 1.35
CA CYS A 118 -7.68 -15.92 1.57
C CYS A 118 -8.88 -15.05 1.19
N LEU A 119 -9.98 -15.71 0.82
CA LEU A 119 -11.17 -15.05 0.28
C LEU A 119 -11.66 -13.89 1.17
N LEU A 120 -11.77 -14.12 2.49
CA LEU A 120 -12.28 -13.12 3.41
C LEU A 120 -11.45 -11.84 3.44
N TYR A 121 -10.11 -11.96 3.60
CA TYR A 121 -9.25 -10.78 3.69
C TYR A 121 -9.10 -10.09 2.34
N THR A 122 -9.06 -10.84 1.24
CA THR A 122 -9.06 -10.26 -0.11
C THR A 122 -10.34 -9.46 -0.39
N LEU A 123 -11.52 -9.94 0.08
CA LEU A 123 -12.78 -9.18 0.00
C LEU A 123 -12.73 -7.90 0.83
N ILE A 124 -12.19 -7.96 2.05
CA ILE A 124 -12.01 -6.79 2.92
C ILE A 124 -11.10 -5.76 2.25
N PHE A 125 -9.97 -6.19 1.68
CA PHE A 125 -9.06 -5.31 0.96
C PHE A 125 -9.69 -4.71 -0.29
N ALA A 126 -10.46 -5.49 -1.05
CA ALA A 126 -11.20 -4.99 -2.21
C ALA A 126 -12.22 -3.92 -1.84
N LEU A 127 -12.96 -4.14 -0.75
CA LEU A 127 -13.93 -3.16 -0.23
C LEU A 127 -13.21 -1.89 0.24
N PHE A 128 -12.14 -2.03 1.02
CA PHE A 128 -11.33 -0.92 1.48
C PHE A 128 -10.75 -0.12 0.31
N ALA A 129 -10.15 -0.81 -0.67
CA ALA A 129 -9.62 -0.18 -1.87
C ALA A 129 -10.70 0.55 -2.68
N THR A 130 -11.90 -0.02 -2.78
CA THR A 130 -13.04 0.61 -3.47
C THR A 130 -13.50 1.88 -2.73
N ILE A 131 -13.56 1.84 -1.40
CA ILE A 131 -13.88 3.03 -0.59
C ILE A 131 -12.81 4.11 -0.77
N LEU A 132 -11.54 3.74 -0.70
CA LEU A 132 -10.43 4.67 -0.94
C LEU A 132 -10.52 5.28 -2.35
N TYR A 133 -10.81 4.46 -3.36
CA TYR A 133 -10.89 4.88 -4.76
C TYR A 133 -11.97 5.95 -4.99
N TYR A 134 -13.17 5.77 -4.42
CA TYR A 134 -14.28 6.69 -4.64
C TYR A 134 -14.29 7.90 -3.72
N PHE A 135 -13.86 7.75 -2.47
CA PHE A 135 -14.09 8.78 -1.45
C PHE A 135 -12.81 9.45 -0.95
N VAL A 136 -11.69 8.75 -0.92
CA VAL A 136 -10.45 9.26 -0.29
C VAL A 136 -9.49 9.78 -1.34
N ILE A 137 -9.17 8.99 -2.36
CA ILE A 137 -8.20 9.36 -3.41
C ILE A 137 -8.58 10.66 -4.12
N PRO A 138 -9.83 10.89 -4.56
CA PRO A 138 -10.20 12.14 -5.20
C PRO A 138 -9.94 13.36 -4.31
N LYS A 139 -10.29 13.27 -3.02
CA LYS A 139 -10.07 14.35 -2.05
C LYS A 139 -8.57 14.64 -1.85
N ILE A 140 -7.75 13.59 -1.72
CA ILE A 140 -6.29 13.75 -1.59
C ILE A 140 -5.74 14.43 -2.85
N ILE A 141 -6.12 14.00 -4.05
CA ILE A 141 -5.67 14.60 -5.30
C ILE A 141 -6.07 16.06 -5.40
N ASP A 142 -7.31 16.39 -5.03
CA ASP A 142 -7.80 17.77 -5.06
C ASP A 142 -7.06 18.68 -4.07
N LEU A 143 -6.69 18.15 -2.90
CA LEU A 143 -5.84 18.86 -1.95
C LEU A 143 -4.42 19.06 -2.49
N LEU A 144 -3.81 18.01 -3.04
CA LEU A 144 -2.45 18.06 -3.57
C LEU A 144 -2.33 19.01 -4.77
N LYS A 145 -3.35 19.10 -5.61
CA LYS A 145 -3.38 20.04 -6.74
C LYS A 145 -3.43 21.52 -6.33
N LYS A 146 -3.83 21.82 -5.09
CA LYS A 146 -3.82 23.20 -4.54
C LYS A 146 -2.43 23.61 -4.03
N VAL A 147 -1.55 22.63 -3.77
CA VAL A 147 -0.18 22.89 -3.31
C VAL A 147 0.65 23.37 -4.50
N ASN A 148 1.48 24.40 -4.29
CA ASN A 148 2.35 24.87 -5.35
C ASN A 148 3.41 23.80 -5.73
N TYR A 149 3.85 23.83 -6.99
CA TYR A 149 4.78 22.84 -7.53
C TYR A 149 6.07 22.72 -6.72
N LYS A 150 6.66 23.85 -6.31
CA LYS A 150 7.94 23.86 -5.58
C LYS A 150 7.82 23.14 -4.23
N THR A 151 6.79 23.47 -3.45
CA THR A 151 6.52 22.81 -2.17
C THR A 151 6.26 21.32 -2.36
N LEU A 152 5.40 20.96 -3.34
CA LEU A 152 5.06 19.58 -3.63
C LEU A 152 6.30 18.75 -4.02
N SER A 153 7.17 19.31 -4.87
CA SER A 153 8.40 18.64 -5.31
C SER A 153 9.39 18.45 -4.16
N VAL A 154 9.60 19.48 -3.33
CA VAL A 154 10.51 19.39 -2.17
C VAL A 154 10.04 18.32 -1.19
N ILE A 155 8.76 18.35 -0.79
CA ILE A 155 8.22 17.34 0.14
C ILE A 155 8.31 15.93 -0.46
N SER A 156 7.98 15.77 -1.75
CA SER A 156 8.07 14.47 -2.44
C SER A 156 9.50 13.93 -2.46
N ILE A 157 10.50 14.77 -2.72
CA ILE A 157 11.90 14.38 -2.75
C ILE A 157 12.37 13.98 -1.34
N ILE A 158 12.01 14.73 -0.31
CA ILE A 158 12.35 14.40 1.08
C ILE A 158 11.76 13.04 1.46
N LEU A 159 10.46 12.83 1.20
CA LEU A 159 9.80 11.56 1.53
C LEU A 159 10.39 10.39 0.76
N LEU A 160 10.69 10.56 -0.54
CA LEU A 160 11.37 9.53 -1.32
C LEU A 160 12.76 9.20 -0.76
N SER A 161 13.53 10.22 -0.36
CA SER A 161 14.86 10.01 0.23
C SER A 161 14.77 9.23 1.54
N LEU A 162 13.85 9.61 2.44
CA LEU A 162 13.61 8.89 3.70
C LEU A 162 13.15 7.44 3.45
N TYR A 163 12.25 7.25 2.48
CA TYR A 163 11.75 5.94 2.10
C TYR A 163 12.86 5.05 1.53
N LEU A 164 13.75 5.59 0.68
CA LEU A 164 14.90 4.86 0.15
C LEU A 164 15.89 4.46 1.25
N VAL A 165 16.20 5.37 2.19
CA VAL A 165 17.06 5.08 3.33
C VAL A 165 16.45 3.97 4.19
N ASP A 166 15.15 4.04 4.50
CA ASP A 166 14.46 3.00 5.26
C ASP A 166 14.46 1.65 4.52
N ASN A 167 14.24 1.64 3.21
CA ASN A 167 14.34 0.42 2.41
C ASN A 167 15.74 -0.20 2.49
N ILE A 168 16.80 0.59 2.29
CA ILE A 168 18.19 0.12 2.37
C ILE A 168 18.49 -0.42 3.78
N TYR A 169 18.08 0.28 4.82
CA TYR A 169 18.25 -0.17 6.20
C TYR A 169 17.51 -1.48 6.46
N SER A 170 16.24 -1.56 6.04
CA SER A 170 15.37 -2.73 6.24
C SER A 170 15.76 -3.94 5.39
N THR A 171 16.66 -3.79 4.39
CA THR A 171 17.23 -4.96 3.72
C THR A 171 18.11 -5.79 4.66
N LYS A 172 18.87 -5.13 5.54
CA LYS A 172 19.77 -5.76 6.50
C LYS A 172 19.10 -6.04 7.86
N LYS A 173 18.21 -5.14 8.26
CA LYS A 173 17.50 -5.19 9.55
C LYS A 173 16.00 -4.95 9.31
N PRO A 174 15.25 -5.97 8.86
CA PRO A 174 13.80 -5.81 8.67
C PRO A 174 13.11 -5.55 10.00
N ASN A 175 12.02 -4.77 9.97
CA ASN A 175 11.15 -4.62 11.13
C ASN A 175 10.38 -5.93 11.34
N VAL A 176 10.79 -6.71 12.36
CA VAL A 176 10.16 -7.97 12.72
C VAL A 176 9.02 -7.69 13.69
N VAL A 177 7.80 -7.78 13.20
CA VAL A 177 6.59 -7.50 13.97
C VAL A 177 5.96 -8.77 14.54
N ARG A 178 5.04 -8.60 15.48
CA ARG A 178 4.23 -9.71 15.99
C ARG A 178 3.50 -10.43 14.85
N GLY A 179 3.66 -11.76 14.80
CA GLY A 179 3.11 -12.61 13.73
C GLY A 179 4.05 -12.86 12.55
N ALA A 180 5.14 -12.10 12.41
CA ALA A 180 6.20 -12.44 11.49
C ALA A 180 7.01 -13.63 12.05
N HIS A 181 7.26 -14.63 11.22
CA HIS A 181 8.04 -15.80 11.61
C HIS A 181 8.96 -16.26 10.47
N ILE A 182 10.08 -16.88 10.85
CA ILE A 182 11.06 -17.43 9.91
C ILE A 182 10.44 -18.67 9.23
N VAL A 183 10.51 -18.72 7.92
CA VAL A 183 10.18 -19.94 7.17
C VAL A 183 11.31 -20.94 7.35
N ARG A 184 11.06 -22.03 8.02
CA ARG A 184 12.01 -23.15 8.07
C ARG A 184 12.02 -23.80 6.68
N LYS A 185 13.10 -23.63 5.93
CA LYS A 185 13.36 -24.45 4.74
C LYS A 185 13.61 -25.88 5.22
N ASN A 186 12.67 -26.79 4.97
CA ASN A 186 12.90 -28.23 5.10
C ASN A 186 13.82 -28.68 3.97
#